data_d8b8af7b6c6437755096ae995356cf32
#
_entry.id   d8b8af7b6c6437755096ae995356cf32
#
_cell.length_a   1.000
_cell.length_b   1.000
_cell.length_c   1.000
_cell.angle_alpha   90.00
_cell.angle_beta   90.00
_cell.angle_gamma   90.00
#
_symmetry.space_group_name_H-M   'P 1'
#
loop_
_entity.id
_entity.type
_entity.pdbx_description
1 polymer ?
#
loop_
_entity_poly.entity_id
_entity_poly.type
_entity_poly.pdbx_seq_one_letter_code
_entity_poly.pdbx_strand_id
1 'polypeptide(L)'
;MPEGSADYSIPKSIRWVAIAILLLSGTYSAWQMLKLPLWGWWPMVLILSFWIAGVLILYPKEPMQRKWLGAATLSGVFLGLGFPPSMLTWLVFFAWIPLLHMEHSIFQQYQKVKPGKVWLYSYHAFVLWNVISTFWVMNTALVAGIVANFLNAAIMATVMVLFHVVRHQLKPVWTIFVFISFWISFEYVHHFWDISWPWLAHGNALSQYPWAIQWYEYIGAFGGSLWVLLVNYTGYKLYAGWSDRKVKQIVIYASLVLIPIIFSLWIWNTIEEGSADPVSVTVVQPNFEPHYEKFDIP
;
A
#
# COMPACT_ATOMS: atom_id res chain seq x y z
N MET A 1 0.82 -7.37 -33.56
CA MET A 1 0.14 -7.41 -32.24
C MET A 1 -1.09 -8.25 -32.41
N PRO A 2 -1.31 -9.36 -31.75
CA PRO A 2 -2.55 -10.09 -31.86
C PRO A 2 -3.66 -9.30 -31.19
N GLU A 3 -4.60 -8.86 -31.98
CA GLU A 3 -5.90 -8.35 -31.58
C GLU A 3 -6.70 -9.50 -30.96
N GLY A 4 -6.82 -9.45 -29.67
CA GLY A 4 -7.57 -10.38 -28.85
C GLY A 4 -7.59 -9.91 -27.40
N SER A 5 -7.72 -8.58 -27.19
CA SER A 5 -7.88 -8.08 -25.82
C SER A 5 -9.28 -8.43 -25.35
N ALA A 6 -9.38 -9.45 -24.50
CA ALA A 6 -10.60 -9.73 -23.76
C ALA A 6 -11.14 -8.42 -23.18
N ASP A 7 -12.37 -8.08 -23.50
CA ASP A 7 -13.05 -6.91 -22.94
C ASP A 7 -13.39 -7.24 -21.49
N TYR A 8 -12.60 -6.72 -20.54
CA TYR A 8 -12.83 -6.84 -19.10
C TYR A 8 -13.99 -5.94 -18.64
N SER A 9 -15.01 -5.71 -19.46
CA SER A 9 -16.16 -4.92 -19.07
C SER A 9 -17.04 -5.70 -18.08
N ILE A 10 -17.28 -5.10 -16.93
CA ILE A 10 -18.30 -5.60 -16.00
C ILE A 10 -19.68 -5.29 -16.63
N PRO A 11 -20.54 -6.31 -16.85
CA PRO A 11 -21.90 -6.07 -17.36
C PRO A 11 -22.65 -5.06 -16.52
N LYS A 12 -23.43 -4.17 -17.18
CA LYS A 12 -24.14 -3.11 -16.47
C LYS A 12 -25.02 -3.63 -15.33
N SER A 13 -25.73 -4.74 -15.56
CA SER A 13 -26.57 -5.38 -14.53
C SER A 13 -25.77 -5.79 -13.30
N ILE A 14 -24.66 -6.51 -13.50
CA ILE A 14 -23.77 -6.93 -12.39
C ILE A 14 -23.22 -5.72 -11.65
N ARG A 15 -22.84 -4.66 -12.38
CA ARG A 15 -22.32 -3.44 -11.77
C ARG A 15 -23.35 -2.75 -10.87
N TRP A 16 -24.60 -2.62 -11.31
CA TRP A 16 -25.65 -2.02 -10.50
C TRP A 16 -26.02 -2.86 -9.28
N VAL A 17 -26.04 -4.20 -9.43
CA VAL A 17 -26.21 -5.11 -8.28
C VAL A 17 -25.08 -4.94 -7.28
N ALA A 18 -23.83 -4.90 -7.74
CA ALA A 18 -22.66 -4.69 -6.88
C ALA A 18 -22.75 -3.32 -6.14
N ILE A 19 -23.13 -2.24 -6.85
CA ILE A 19 -23.32 -0.93 -6.23
C ILE A 19 -24.40 -0.99 -5.14
N ALA A 20 -25.54 -1.63 -5.42
CA ALA A 20 -26.62 -1.75 -4.43
C ALA A 20 -26.15 -2.52 -3.18
N ILE A 21 -25.44 -3.65 -3.35
CA ILE A 21 -24.89 -4.43 -2.23
C ILE A 21 -23.90 -3.58 -1.43
N LEU A 22 -23.02 -2.84 -2.09
CA LEU A 22 -22.04 -1.98 -1.43
C LEU A 22 -22.70 -0.84 -0.65
N LEU A 23 -23.71 -0.18 -1.22
CA LEU A 23 -24.45 0.87 -0.51
C LEU A 23 -25.19 0.30 0.71
N LEU A 24 -25.80 -0.88 0.61
CA LEU A 24 -26.41 -1.57 1.74
C LEU A 24 -25.37 -1.93 2.81
N SER A 25 -24.22 -2.46 2.40
CA SER A 25 -23.12 -2.80 3.31
C SER A 25 -22.60 -1.57 4.05
N GLY A 26 -22.37 -0.47 3.34
CA GLY A 26 -21.93 0.81 3.94
C GLY A 26 -22.97 1.35 4.93
N THR A 27 -24.25 1.35 4.56
CA THR A 27 -25.34 1.81 5.44
C THR A 27 -25.47 0.91 6.68
N TYR A 28 -25.36 -0.40 6.51
CA TYR A 28 -25.36 -1.34 7.63
C TYR A 28 -24.16 -1.12 8.55
N SER A 29 -22.96 -0.87 8.00
CA SER A 29 -21.77 -0.54 8.79
C SER A 29 -21.97 0.73 9.61
N ALA A 30 -22.53 1.79 9.01
CA ALA A 30 -22.86 3.02 9.72
C ALA A 30 -23.83 2.76 10.88
N TRP A 31 -24.87 1.94 10.64
CA TRP A 31 -25.83 1.57 11.68
C TRP A 31 -25.21 0.77 12.82
N GLN A 32 -24.27 -0.16 12.52
CA GLN A 32 -23.53 -0.88 13.56
C GLN A 32 -22.65 0.06 14.40
N MET A 33 -21.99 1.03 13.77
CA MET A 33 -21.18 2.04 14.47
C MET A 33 -21.99 2.92 15.42
N LEU A 34 -23.27 3.15 15.14
CA LEU A 34 -24.19 3.87 16.05
C LEU A 34 -24.58 3.04 17.29
N LYS A 35 -24.43 1.70 17.23
CA LYS A 35 -24.86 0.78 18.30
C LYS A 35 -23.72 0.28 19.17
N LEU A 36 -22.53 0.20 18.62
CA LEU A 36 -21.38 -0.40 19.27
C LEU A 36 -20.53 0.67 19.96
N PRO A 37 -20.08 0.45 21.19
CA PRO A 37 -19.14 1.37 21.85
C PRO A 37 -17.76 1.34 21.18
N LEU A 38 -17.37 0.22 20.60
CA LEU A 38 -16.12 0.05 19.84
C LEU A 38 -16.45 -0.42 18.43
N TRP A 39 -15.92 0.29 17.43
CA TRP A 39 -16.30 0.07 16.04
C TRP A 39 -15.52 -1.06 15.35
N GLY A 40 -14.33 -1.41 15.83
CA GLY A 40 -13.51 -2.46 15.24
C GLY A 40 -13.27 -2.26 13.74
N TRP A 41 -13.74 -3.18 12.91
CA TRP A 41 -13.56 -3.17 11.44
C TRP A 41 -14.64 -2.37 10.69
N TRP A 42 -15.68 -1.91 11.35
CA TRP A 42 -16.80 -1.24 10.69
C TRP A 42 -16.42 0.04 9.94
N PRO A 43 -15.50 0.92 10.42
CA PRO A 43 -15.06 2.09 9.67
C PRO A 43 -14.42 1.71 8.32
N MET A 44 -13.63 0.62 8.26
CA MET A 44 -13.06 0.12 7.02
C MET A 44 -14.15 -0.32 6.04
N VAL A 45 -15.10 -1.13 6.51
CA VAL A 45 -16.21 -1.62 5.67
C VAL A 45 -17.05 -0.45 5.16
N LEU A 46 -17.35 0.53 6.02
CA LEU A 46 -18.07 1.76 5.66
C LEU A 46 -17.38 2.48 4.49
N ILE A 47 -16.13 2.85 4.69
CA ILE A 47 -15.38 3.67 3.72
C ILE A 47 -15.16 2.91 2.42
N LEU A 48 -14.70 1.65 2.48
CA LEU A 48 -14.46 0.86 1.27
C LEU A 48 -15.75 0.62 0.48
N SER A 49 -16.88 0.37 1.16
CA SER A 49 -18.17 0.17 0.49
C SER A 49 -18.57 1.40 -0.33
N PHE A 50 -18.57 2.59 0.26
CA PHE A 50 -18.92 3.83 -0.46
C PHE A 50 -17.87 4.20 -1.51
N TRP A 51 -16.58 4.01 -1.22
CA TRP A 51 -15.50 4.28 -2.17
C TRP A 51 -15.62 3.40 -3.42
N ILE A 52 -15.76 2.09 -3.26
CA ILE A 52 -15.87 1.14 -4.38
C ILE A 52 -17.18 1.37 -5.13
N ALA A 53 -18.30 1.65 -4.44
CA ALA A 53 -19.55 2.02 -5.10
C ALA A 53 -19.38 3.27 -5.99
N GLY A 54 -18.71 4.32 -5.50
CA GLY A 54 -18.37 5.52 -6.27
C GLY A 54 -17.51 5.20 -7.50
N VAL A 55 -16.48 4.37 -7.34
CA VAL A 55 -15.63 3.91 -8.46
C VAL A 55 -16.44 3.12 -9.50
N LEU A 56 -17.39 2.28 -9.07
CA LEU A 56 -18.26 1.54 -9.98
C LEU A 56 -19.28 2.43 -10.68
N ILE A 57 -19.76 3.50 -10.04
CA ILE A 57 -20.63 4.51 -10.68
C ILE A 57 -19.85 5.24 -11.78
N LEU A 58 -18.61 5.63 -11.49
CA LEU A 58 -17.71 6.32 -12.41
C LEU A 58 -16.91 5.37 -13.32
N TYR A 59 -17.32 4.13 -13.43
CA TYR A 59 -16.57 3.06 -14.12
C TYR A 59 -16.19 3.47 -15.55
N PRO A 60 -14.88 3.36 -15.92
CA PRO A 60 -14.38 3.85 -17.19
C PRO A 60 -15.05 3.16 -18.40
N LYS A 61 -15.32 3.95 -19.46
CA LYS A 61 -15.85 3.43 -20.72
C LYS A 61 -14.78 2.81 -21.60
N GLU A 62 -13.56 3.35 -21.56
CA GLU A 62 -12.45 2.91 -22.40
C GLU A 62 -11.78 1.64 -21.84
N PRO A 63 -11.54 0.62 -22.68
CA PRO A 63 -10.92 -0.64 -22.24
C PRO A 63 -9.57 -0.44 -21.55
N MET A 64 -8.74 0.46 -22.05
CA MET A 64 -7.41 0.75 -21.46
C MET A 64 -7.53 1.36 -20.06
N GLN A 65 -8.48 2.27 -19.86
CA GLN A 65 -8.72 2.87 -18.55
C GLN A 65 -9.23 1.83 -17.53
N ARG A 66 -10.01 0.83 -17.98
CA ARG A 66 -10.42 -0.31 -17.13
C ARG A 66 -9.23 -1.15 -16.69
N LYS A 67 -8.26 -1.39 -17.59
CA LYS A 67 -7.01 -2.07 -17.24
C LYS A 67 -6.21 -1.28 -16.20
N TRP A 68 -6.10 0.05 -16.35
CA TRP A 68 -5.44 0.89 -15.36
C TRP A 68 -6.14 0.88 -14.01
N LEU A 69 -7.48 0.95 -14.02
CA LEU A 69 -8.26 0.85 -12.78
C LEU A 69 -8.04 -0.52 -12.11
N GLY A 70 -8.08 -1.61 -12.87
CA GLY A 70 -7.82 -2.95 -12.34
C GLY A 70 -6.42 -3.10 -11.75
N ALA A 71 -5.40 -2.58 -12.44
CA ALA A 71 -4.02 -2.59 -11.96
C ALA A 71 -3.85 -1.74 -10.66
N ALA A 72 -4.47 -0.56 -10.62
CA ALA A 72 -4.47 0.30 -9.43
C ALA A 72 -5.19 -0.37 -8.25
N THR A 73 -6.35 -1.00 -8.50
CA THR A 73 -7.10 -1.75 -7.48
C THR A 73 -6.25 -2.90 -6.93
N LEU A 74 -5.63 -3.69 -7.81
CA LEU A 74 -4.78 -4.82 -7.40
C LEU A 74 -3.59 -4.37 -6.55
N SER A 75 -2.90 -3.29 -6.97
CA SER A 75 -1.83 -2.70 -6.17
C SER A 75 -2.31 -2.21 -4.81
N GLY A 76 -3.43 -1.47 -4.77
CA GLY A 76 -3.97 -0.95 -3.52
C GLY A 76 -4.37 -2.05 -2.55
N VAL A 77 -4.97 -3.13 -3.04
CA VAL A 77 -5.31 -4.31 -2.23
C VAL A 77 -4.05 -5.04 -1.75
N PHE A 78 -3.06 -5.25 -2.62
CA PHE A 78 -1.81 -5.91 -2.24
C PHE A 78 -1.02 -5.09 -1.23
N LEU A 79 -0.93 -3.77 -1.41
CA LEU A 79 -0.32 -2.87 -0.44
C LEU A 79 -1.10 -2.91 0.89
N GLY A 80 -2.43 -2.81 0.84
CA GLY A 80 -3.27 -2.85 2.04
C GLY A 80 -3.14 -4.15 2.82
N LEU A 81 -3.19 -5.28 2.15
CA LEU A 81 -3.02 -6.60 2.77
C LEU A 81 -1.55 -6.94 3.06
N GLY A 82 -0.61 -6.26 2.43
CA GLY A 82 0.82 -6.41 2.66
C GLY A 82 1.35 -5.70 3.92
N PHE A 83 0.49 -4.98 4.65
CA PHE A 83 0.86 -4.28 5.88
C PHE A 83 0.10 -4.83 7.09
N PRO A 84 0.66 -4.70 8.31
CA PRO A 84 -0.07 -4.99 9.53
C PRO A 84 -1.40 -4.21 9.60
N PRO A 85 -2.45 -4.81 10.19
CA PRO A 85 -2.48 -6.04 10.96
C PRO A 85 -2.67 -7.33 10.13
N SER A 86 -2.57 -7.27 8.81
CA SER A 86 -2.71 -8.45 7.94
C SER A 86 -1.50 -9.38 8.08
N MET A 87 -1.76 -10.70 8.03
CA MET A 87 -0.69 -11.71 7.98
C MET A 87 -0.16 -11.97 6.56
N LEU A 88 -0.73 -11.31 5.54
CA LEU A 88 -0.34 -11.48 4.14
C LEU A 88 0.81 -10.55 3.73
N THR A 89 1.69 -10.22 4.67
CA THR A 89 2.78 -9.24 4.50
C THR A 89 3.66 -9.51 3.26
N TRP A 90 3.84 -10.76 2.89
CA TRP A 90 4.62 -11.14 1.70
C TRP A 90 4.08 -10.58 0.39
N LEU A 91 2.81 -10.14 0.35
CA LEU A 91 2.25 -9.44 -0.81
C LEU A 91 2.96 -8.12 -1.11
N VAL A 92 3.63 -7.51 -0.12
CA VAL A 92 4.38 -6.25 -0.30
C VAL A 92 5.45 -6.37 -1.39
N PHE A 93 6.02 -7.55 -1.62
CA PHE A 93 7.02 -7.77 -2.67
C PHE A 93 6.45 -7.79 -4.10
N PHE A 94 5.16 -7.83 -4.25
CA PHE A 94 4.46 -7.83 -5.55
C PHE A 94 3.58 -6.59 -5.73
N ALA A 95 3.35 -5.85 -4.67
CA ALA A 95 2.28 -4.88 -4.56
C ALA A 95 2.42 -3.68 -5.51
N TRP A 96 3.66 -3.26 -5.82
CA TRP A 96 3.91 -2.15 -6.72
C TRP A 96 3.93 -2.54 -8.21
N ILE A 97 4.07 -3.82 -8.53
CA ILE A 97 4.20 -4.28 -9.91
C ILE A 97 3.04 -3.83 -10.79
N PRO A 98 1.75 -3.98 -10.38
CA PRO A 98 0.64 -3.53 -11.20
C PRO A 98 0.59 -2.00 -11.35
N LEU A 99 0.92 -1.25 -10.28
CA LEU A 99 0.90 0.22 -10.31
C LEU A 99 2.01 0.79 -11.20
N LEU A 100 3.22 0.22 -11.14
CA LEU A 100 4.32 0.58 -12.04
C LEU A 100 4.01 0.22 -13.49
N HIS A 101 3.32 -0.90 -13.72
CA HIS A 101 2.86 -1.28 -15.06
C HIS A 101 1.79 -0.31 -15.58
N MET A 102 0.86 0.09 -14.76
CA MET A 102 -0.15 1.09 -15.09
C MET A 102 0.49 2.44 -15.45
N GLU A 103 1.41 2.93 -14.63
CA GLU A 103 2.15 4.17 -14.90
C GLU A 103 2.93 4.08 -16.21
N HIS A 104 3.62 2.97 -16.44
CA HIS A 104 4.34 2.74 -17.69
C HIS A 104 3.42 2.68 -18.92
N SER A 105 2.26 2.06 -18.79
CA SER A 105 1.25 2.02 -19.85
C SER A 105 0.76 3.43 -20.21
N ILE A 106 0.52 4.28 -19.20
CA ILE A 106 0.17 5.70 -19.42
C ILE A 106 1.33 6.43 -20.10
N PHE A 107 2.56 6.21 -19.64
CA PHE A 107 3.77 6.79 -20.22
C PHE A 107 3.93 6.44 -21.70
N GLN A 108 3.70 5.17 -22.08
CA GLN A 108 3.81 4.71 -23.46
C GLN A 108 2.68 5.22 -24.35
N GLN A 109 1.45 5.25 -23.82
CA GLN A 109 0.28 5.66 -24.61
C GLN A 109 0.29 7.15 -24.94
N TYR A 110 0.78 7.97 -24.01
CA TYR A 110 0.83 9.41 -24.20
C TYR A 110 2.27 9.86 -24.31
N GLN A 111 2.66 10.40 -25.44
CA GLN A 111 4.00 10.99 -25.63
C GLN A 111 4.22 12.27 -24.78
N LYS A 112 3.13 12.81 -24.24
CA LYS A 112 3.13 13.97 -23.34
C LYS A 112 2.80 13.54 -21.91
N VAL A 113 3.33 14.27 -20.94
CA VAL A 113 3.03 14.08 -19.51
C VAL A 113 1.52 14.16 -19.28
N LYS A 114 0.96 13.18 -18.58
CA LYS A 114 -0.47 13.09 -18.21
C LYS A 114 -0.65 12.96 -16.70
N PRO A 115 -0.29 13.98 -15.92
CA PRO A 115 -0.25 13.91 -14.47
C PRO A 115 -1.60 13.55 -13.86
N GLY A 116 -2.70 14.12 -14.37
CA GLY A 116 -4.03 13.85 -13.83
C GLY A 116 -4.49 12.39 -13.97
N LYS A 117 -4.06 11.68 -15.02
CA LYS A 117 -4.37 10.24 -15.14
C LYS A 117 -3.56 9.42 -14.14
N VAL A 118 -2.26 9.69 -14.02
CA VAL A 118 -1.42 9.01 -13.03
C VAL A 118 -1.93 9.29 -11.62
N TRP A 119 -2.24 10.55 -11.32
CA TRP A 119 -2.78 10.93 -10.02
C TRP A 119 -4.07 10.18 -9.68
N LEU A 120 -5.04 10.17 -10.59
CA LEU A 120 -6.36 9.56 -10.38
C LEU A 120 -6.27 8.08 -10.02
N TYR A 121 -5.53 7.29 -10.80
CA TYR A 121 -5.41 5.85 -10.58
C TYR A 121 -4.51 5.52 -9.40
N SER A 122 -3.42 6.26 -9.19
CA SER A 122 -2.58 6.11 -8.00
C SER A 122 -3.32 6.49 -6.73
N TYR A 123 -4.14 7.55 -6.77
CA TYR A 123 -4.98 7.94 -5.65
C TYR A 123 -5.95 6.84 -5.25
N HIS A 124 -6.60 6.20 -6.24
CA HIS A 124 -7.46 5.05 -5.96
C HIS A 124 -6.69 3.91 -5.27
N ALA A 125 -5.52 3.54 -5.79
CA ALA A 125 -4.68 2.52 -5.17
C ALA A 125 -4.29 2.88 -3.73
N PHE A 126 -3.90 4.12 -3.49
CA PHE A 126 -3.44 4.56 -2.17
C PHE A 126 -4.59 4.79 -1.18
N VAL A 127 -5.80 5.14 -1.64
CA VAL A 127 -6.99 5.12 -0.77
C VAL A 127 -7.26 3.70 -0.28
N LEU A 128 -7.22 2.69 -1.16
CA LEU A 128 -7.37 1.30 -0.74
C LEU A 128 -6.28 0.90 0.26
N TRP A 129 -5.02 1.22 -0.04
CA TRP A 129 -3.91 0.92 0.87
C TRP A 129 -4.11 1.55 2.24
N ASN A 130 -4.31 2.87 2.30
CA ASN A 130 -4.47 3.58 3.57
C ASN A 130 -5.66 3.03 4.37
N VAL A 131 -6.84 2.91 3.75
CA VAL A 131 -8.04 2.46 4.46
C VAL A 131 -7.91 1.02 4.96
N ILE A 132 -7.34 0.10 4.17
CA ILE A 132 -7.17 -1.30 4.59
C ILE A 132 -6.16 -1.43 5.73
N SER A 133 -5.05 -0.66 5.68
CA SER A 133 -3.96 -0.80 6.67
C SER A 133 -4.15 0.06 7.91
N THR A 134 -4.82 1.23 7.81
CA THR A 134 -4.89 2.21 8.90
C THR A 134 -6.32 2.61 9.29
N PHE A 135 -7.32 1.78 8.95
CA PHE A 135 -8.72 1.99 9.37
C PHE A 135 -8.88 2.15 10.88
N TRP A 136 -8.02 1.52 11.66
CA TRP A 136 -8.07 1.54 13.13
C TRP A 136 -7.93 2.96 13.71
N VAL A 137 -7.31 3.90 13.00
CA VAL A 137 -7.22 5.30 13.42
C VAL A 137 -8.61 5.96 13.49
N MET A 138 -9.54 5.52 12.63
CA MET A 138 -10.92 6.01 12.66
C MET A 138 -11.66 5.59 13.94
N ASN A 139 -11.22 4.53 14.62
CA ASN A 139 -11.76 4.13 15.91
C ASN A 139 -11.42 5.13 17.03
N THR A 140 -10.33 5.88 16.88
CA THR A 140 -9.93 6.91 17.84
C THR A 140 -10.61 8.24 17.55
N ALA A 141 -10.70 8.65 16.28
CA ALA A 141 -11.35 9.89 15.84
C ALA A 141 -11.83 9.73 14.40
N LEU A 142 -13.12 9.51 14.20
CA LEU A 142 -13.67 9.15 12.89
C LEU A 142 -13.32 10.17 11.81
N VAL A 143 -13.63 11.44 12.04
CA VAL A 143 -13.43 12.50 11.03
C VAL A 143 -11.94 12.71 10.75
N ALA A 144 -11.13 12.81 11.81
CA ALA A 144 -9.67 12.95 11.66
C ALA A 144 -9.05 11.74 10.96
N GLY A 145 -9.48 10.52 11.29
CA GLY A 145 -9.03 9.30 10.63
C GLY A 145 -9.42 9.23 9.15
N ILE A 146 -10.63 9.66 8.78
CA ILE A 146 -11.05 9.79 7.38
C ILE A 146 -10.14 10.78 6.66
N VAL A 147 -10.00 12.00 7.19
CA VAL A 147 -9.17 13.06 6.58
C VAL A 147 -7.73 12.57 6.42
N ALA A 148 -7.15 11.96 7.44
CA ALA A 148 -5.78 11.45 7.40
C ALA A 148 -5.59 10.40 6.30
N ASN A 149 -6.48 9.40 6.20
CA ASN A 149 -6.39 8.36 5.18
C ASN A 149 -6.47 8.93 3.74
N PHE A 150 -7.42 9.83 3.49
CA PHE A 150 -7.61 10.41 2.16
C PHE A 150 -6.53 11.44 1.81
N LEU A 151 -6.10 12.26 2.77
CA LEU A 151 -5.03 13.23 2.57
C LEU A 151 -3.70 12.52 2.31
N ASN A 152 -3.35 11.51 3.11
CA ASN A 152 -2.14 10.74 2.91
C ASN A 152 -2.12 10.06 1.51
N ALA A 153 -3.24 9.45 1.11
CA ALA A 153 -3.37 8.89 -0.22
C ALA A 153 -3.14 9.94 -1.34
N ALA A 154 -3.62 11.17 -1.15
CA ALA A 154 -3.43 12.26 -2.10
C ALA A 154 -1.94 12.70 -2.19
N ILE A 155 -1.26 12.78 -1.05
CA ILE A 155 0.18 13.08 -1.00
C ILE A 155 0.97 11.98 -1.73
N MET A 156 0.71 10.71 -1.43
CA MET A 156 1.31 9.55 -2.10
C MET A 156 1.08 9.57 -3.62
N ALA A 157 -0.14 9.90 -4.07
CA ALA A 157 -0.47 10.03 -5.49
C ALA A 157 0.32 11.17 -6.15
N THR A 158 0.59 12.25 -5.41
CA THR A 158 1.42 13.37 -5.89
C THR A 158 2.88 12.94 -6.06
N VAL A 159 3.42 12.11 -5.16
CA VAL A 159 4.77 11.52 -5.33
C VAL A 159 4.85 10.71 -6.63
N MET A 160 3.81 9.91 -6.94
CA MET A 160 3.74 9.17 -8.21
C MET A 160 3.68 10.10 -9.44
N VAL A 161 3.01 11.23 -9.34
CA VAL A 161 3.00 12.26 -10.40
C VAL A 161 4.39 12.87 -10.58
N LEU A 162 5.07 13.22 -9.49
CA LEU A 162 6.44 13.74 -9.55
C LEU A 162 7.38 12.75 -10.24
N PHE A 163 7.30 11.47 -9.86
CA PHE A 163 8.03 10.40 -10.54
C PHE A 163 7.71 10.37 -12.04
N HIS A 164 6.44 10.37 -12.43
CA HIS A 164 6.00 10.35 -13.82
C HIS A 164 6.53 11.55 -14.63
N VAL A 165 6.45 12.75 -14.06
CA VAL A 165 6.93 13.99 -14.71
C VAL A 165 8.44 13.93 -14.96
N VAL A 166 9.23 13.57 -13.95
CA VAL A 166 10.69 13.52 -14.04
C VAL A 166 11.15 12.41 -14.97
N ARG A 167 10.46 11.25 -14.94
CA ARG A 167 10.74 10.13 -15.84
C ARG A 167 10.69 10.52 -17.31
N HIS A 168 9.81 11.43 -17.74
CA HIS A 168 9.72 11.93 -19.12
C HIS A 168 10.96 12.70 -19.57
N GLN A 169 11.78 13.19 -18.65
CA GLN A 169 12.97 13.98 -18.90
C GLN A 169 14.27 13.16 -18.85
N LEU A 170 14.20 11.89 -18.43
CA LEU A 170 15.36 11.09 -18.12
C LEU A 170 15.49 9.88 -19.05
N LYS A 171 16.73 9.39 -19.18
CA LYS A 171 17.00 8.12 -19.84
C LYS A 171 16.41 6.96 -19.01
N PRO A 172 15.94 5.87 -19.65
CA PRO A 172 15.28 4.75 -18.96
C PRO A 172 16.11 4.11 -17.83
N VAL A 173 17.44 4.18 -17.89
CA VAL A 173 18.33 3.63 -16.86
C VAL A 173 18.17 4.34 -15.51
N TRP A 174 17.80 5.63 -15.51
CA TRP A 174 17.63 6.43 -14.30
C TRP A 174 16.26 6.26 -13.63
N THR A 175 15.30 5.61 -14.30
CA THR A 175 13.92 5.48 -13.82
C THR A 175 13.84 4.82 -12.43
N ILE A 176 14.64 3.79 -12.17
CA ILE A 176 14.67 3.11 -10.87
C ILE A 176 15.14 4.03 -9.75
N PHE A 177 16.22 4.78 -10.01
CA PHE A 177 16.80 5.69 -9.00
C PHE A 177 15.82 6.81 -8.66
N VAL A 178 15.14 7.39 -9.65
CA VAL A 178 14.13 8.43 -9.42
C VAL A 178 12.94 7.88 -8.63
N PHE A 179 12.42 6.72 -9.00
CA PHE A 179 11.31 6.09 -8.28
C PHE A 179 11.65 5.86 -6.82
N ILE A 180 12.79 5.21 -6.55
CA ILE A 180 13.23 4.90 -5.20
C ILE A 180 13.54 6.15 -4.39
N SER A 181 14.29 7.11 -4.99
CA SER A 181 14.66 8.34 -4.30
C SER A 181 13.44 9.17 -3.90
N PHE A 182 12.46 9.35 -4.81
CA PHE A 182 11.26 10.11 -4.48
C PHE A 182 10.45 9.42 -3.40
N TRP A 183 10.33 8.10 -3.46
CA TRP A 183 9.54 7.38 -2.46
C TRP A 183 10.21 7.39 -1.09
N ILE A 184 11.51 7.09 -1.00
CA ILE A 184 12.24 7.12 0.28
C ILE A 184 12.31 8.55 0.85
N SER A 185 12.51 9.56 -0.01
CA SER A 185 12.48 10.97 0.42
C SER A 185 11.12 11.36 0.98
N PHE A 186 10.03 10.89 0.35
CA PHE A 186 8.68 11.07 0.87
C PHE A 186 8.52 10.39 2.23
N GLU A 187 8.91 9.12 2.38
CA GLU A 187 8.83 8.42 3.67
C GLU A 187 9.65 9.14 4.75
N TYR A 188 10.86 9.60 4.39
CA TYR A 188 11.70 10.35 5.32
C TYR A 188 11.03 11.64 5.79
N VAL A 189 10.57 12.49 4.86
CA VAL A 189 9.87 13.74 5.20
C VAL A 189 8.63 13.44 6.04
N HIS A 190 7.92 12.36 5.70
CA HIS A 190 6.67 11.97 6.34
C HIS A 190 6.85 11.48 7.78
N HIS A 191 8.09 11.21 8.22
CA HIS A 191 8.41 10.93 9.63
C HIS A 191 8.61 12.19 10.47
N PHE A 192 8.98 13.33 9.87
CA PHE A 192 9.55 14.47 10.58
C PHE A 192 8.78 15.79 10.41
N TRP A 193 7.68 15.82 9.68
CA TRP A 193 6.87 17.03 9.52
C TRP A 193 5.60 16.99 10.39
N ASP A 194 4.85 18.10 10.46
CA ASP A 194 3.67 18.24 11.33
C ASP A 194 2.51 17.30 10.97
N ILE A 195 2.40 16.89 9.70
CA ILE A 195 1.40 15.93 9.22
C ILE A 195 2.04 14.54 9.11
N SER A 196 2.79 14.13 10.12
CA SER A 196 3.51 12.85 10.09
C SER A 196 2.56 11.65 10.07
N TRP A 197 2.86 10.67 9.21
CA TRP A 197 2.10 9.43 9.06
C TRP A 197 3.02 8.25 8.76
N PRO A 198 3.88 7.85 9.70
CA PRO A 198 4.96 6.90 9.45
C PRO A 198 4.51 5.45 9.30
N TRP A 199 3.24 5.15 9.60
CA TRP A 199 2.71 3.79 9.67
C TRP A 199 2.90 2.98 8.38
N LEU A 200 2.83 3.64 7.22
CA LEU A 200 2.89 3.02 5.91
C LEU A 200 4.27 3.11 5.23
N ALA A 201 5.34 3.42 5.97
CA ALA A 201 6.69 3.25 5.47
C ALA A 201 6.96 1.76 5.18
N HIS A 202 7.51 1.46 3.99
CA HIS A 202 7.66 0.06 3.55
C HIS A 202 8.53 -0.78 4.47
N GLY A 203 9.50 -0.16 5.15
CA GLY A 203 10.30 -0.84 6.15
C GLY A 203 9.48 -1.42 7.31
N ASN A 204 8.29 -0.88 7.57
CA ASN A 204 7.40 -1.37 8.63
C ASN A 204 6.55 -2.58 8.20
N ALA A 205 6.49 -2.89 6.90
CA ALA A 205 5.62 -3.94 6.39
C ALA A 205 5.88 -5.31 7.04
N LEU A 206 7.16 -5.66 7.27
CA LEU A 206 7.57 -6.95 7.84
C LEU A 206 7.71 -6.94 9.37
N SER A 207 7.21 -5.92 10.07
CA SER A 207 7.36 -5.79 11.53
C SER A 207 6.80 -6.99 12.33
N GLN A 208 5.85 -7.74 11.77
CA GLN A 208 5.32 -8.97 12.36
C GLN A 208 6.26 -10.19 12.22
N TYR A 209 7.32 -10.06 11.45
CA TYR A 209 8.30 -11.13 11.19
C TYR A 209 9.72 -10.68 11.54
N PRO A 210 10.05 -10.42 12.84
CA PRO A 210 11.36 -9.92 13.24
C PRO A 210 12.51 -10.78 12.76
N TRP A 211 12.32 -12.08 12.69
CA TRP A 211 13.31 -13.05 12.19
C TRP A 211 13.69 -12.83 10.71
N ALA A 212 12.86 -12.15 9.92
CA ALA A 212 13.12 -11.87 8.50
C ALA A 212 13.84 -10.53 8.26
N ILE A 213 13.94 -9.68 9.29
CA ILE A 213 14.43 -8.30 9.17
C ILE A 213 15.56 -7.94 10.16
N GLN A 214 16.27 -8.91 10.72
CA GLN A 214 17.37 -8.67 11.66
C GLN A 214 18.47 -7.77 11.09
N TRP A 215 18.71 -7.83 9.79
CA TRP A 215 19.66 -6.97 9.10
C TRP A 215 19.29 -5.47 9.12
N TYR A 216 18.07 -5.09 9.58
CA TYR A 216 17.72 -3.70 9.84
C TYR A 216 18.60 -3.05 10.91
N GLU A 217 19.26 -3.85 11.76
CA GLU A 217 20.26 -3.37 12.71
C GLU A 217 21.36 -2.57 12.02
N TYR A 218 21.73 -2.92 10.78
CA TYR A 218 22.83 -2.29 10.04
C TYR A 218 22.40 -1.07 9.22
N ILE A 219 21.22 -1.09 8.59
CA ILE A 219 20.80 -0.03 7.66
C ILE A 219 19.42 0.57 7.96
N GLY A 220 18.79 0.17 9.06
CA GLY A 220 17.53 0.71 9.54
C GLY A 220 16.32 0.35 8.70
N ALA A 221 15.16 0.87 9.12
CA ALA A 221 13.88 0.62 8.44
C ALA A 221 13.83 1.19 7.02
N PHE A 222 14.53 2.30 6.74
CA PHE A 222 14.63 2.84 5.37
C PHE A 222 15.38 1.90 4.41
N GLY A 223 16.30 1.10 4.94
CA GLY A 223 16.89 0.00 4.19
C GLY A 223 15.86 -1.06 3.81
N GLY A 224 14.88 -1.32 4.68
CA GLY A 224 13.72 -2.16 4.38
C GLY A 224 12.85 -1.57 3.27
N SER A 225 12.59 -0.27 3.30
CA SER A 225 11.89 0.44 2.23
C SER A 225 12.63 0.31 0.89
N LEU A 226 13.93 0.54 0.89
CA LEU A 226 14.79 0.32 -0.28
C LEU A 226 14.65 -1.10 -0.83
N TRP A 227 14.72 -2.09 0.03
CA TRP A 227 14.59 -3.49 -0.34
C TRP A 227 13.25 -3.80 -1.03
N VAL A 228 12.14 -3.41 -0.41
CA VAL A 228 10.80 -3.63 -0.97
C VAL A 228 10.66 -2.96 -2.33
N LEU A 229 11.13 -1.72 -2.48
CA LEU A 229 11.04 -0.97 -3.74
C LEU A 229 11.92 -1.57 -4.84
N LEU A 230 13.13 -2.03 -4.51
CA LEU A 230 14.04 -2.73 -5.43
C LEU A 230 13.43 -4.03 -5.94
N VAL A 231 12.88 -4.86 -5.03
CA VAL A 231 12.21 -6.11 -5.39
C VAL A 231 11.05 -5.84 -6.33
N ASN A 232 10.18 -4.89 -6.00
CA ASN A 232 9.02 -4.56 -6.83
C ASN A 232 9.39 -4.00 -8.20
N TYR A 233 10.39 -3.11 -8.27
CA TYR A 233 10.85 -2.59 -9.56
C TYR A 233 11.47 -3.69 -10.43
N THR A 234 12.23 -4.60 -9.83
CA THR A 234 12.80 -5.76 -10.54
C THR A 234 11.69 -6.70 -11.01
N GLY A 235 10.70 -6.98 -10.16
CA GLY A 235 9.51 -7.76 -10.51
C GLY A 235 8.70 -7.11 -11.64
N TYR A 236 8.54 -5.77 -11.61
CA TYR A 236 7.92 -5.03 -12.70
C TYR A 236 8.71 -5.20 -14.02
N LYS A 237 10.05 -5.11 -13.99
CA LYS A 237 10.90 -5.31 -15.16
C LYS A 237 10.81 -6.74 -15.71
N LEU A 238 10.75 -7.72 -14.83
CA LEU A 238 10.52 -9.12 -15.20
C LEU A 238 9.15 -9.29 -15.88
N TYR A 239 8.10 -8.69 -15.33
CA TYR A 239 6.75 -8.72 -15.89
C TYR A 239 6.66 -8.03 -17.27
N ALA A 240 7.23 -6.81 -17.38
CA ALA A 240 7.16 -6.00 -18.60
C ALA A 240 8.11 -6.46 -19.71
N GLY A 241 9.23 -7.09 -19.36
CA GLY A 241 10.30 -7.51 -20.27
C GLY A 241 10.42 -9.02 -20.41
N TRP A 242 9.33 -9.77 -20.36
CA TRP A 242 9.31 -11.23 -20.47
C TRP A 242 9.94 -11.71 -21.77
N SER A 243 11.24 -11.89 -21.77
CA SER A 243 12.10 -12.23 -22.92
C SER A 243 12.88 -13.52 -22.70
N ASP A 244 13.76 -13.90 -23.63
CA ASP A 244 14.58 -15.14 -23.62
C ASP A 244 15.51 -15.28 -22.42
N ARG A 245 15.73 -14.22 -21.62
CA ARG A 245 16.55 -14.25 -20.40
C ARG A 245 15.75 -14.46 -19.10
N LYS A 246 14.57 -15.06 -19.19
CA LYS A 246 13.63 -15.29 -18.09
C LYS A 246 14.27 -15.88 -16.83
N VAL A 247 15.04 -16.96 -16.99
CA VAL A 247 15.66 -17.66 -15.86
C VAL A 247 16.59 -16.75 -15.08
N LYS A 248 17.45 -15.98 -15.76
CA LYS A 248 18.36 -15.04 -15.10
C LYS A 248 17.59 -13.97 -14.31
N GLN A 249 16.52 -13.43 -14.88
CA GLN A 249 15.70 -12.39 -14.24
C GLN A 249 14.93 -12.95 -13.03
N ILE A 250 14.40 -14.17 -13.14
CA ILE A 250 13.75 -14.86 -12.01
C ILE A 250 14.76 -15.12 -10.89
N VAL A 251 15.97 -15.57 -11.22
CA VAL A 251 17.03 -15.79 -10.22
C VAL A 251 17.38 -14.47 -9.52
N ILE A 252 17.56 -13.37 -10.26
CA ILE A 252 17.83 -12.06 -9.66
C ILE A 252 16.68 -11.64 -8.73
N TYR A 253 15.43 -11.77 -9.17
CA TYR A 253 14.27 -11.42 -8.35
C TYR A 253 14.20 -12.26 -7.07
N ALA A 254 14.32 -13.57 -7.21
CA ALA A 254 14.33 -14.50 -6.08
C ALA A 254 15.51 -14.22 -5.11
N SER A 255 16.71 -13.93 -5.65
CA SER A 255 17.87 -13.58 -4.83
C SER A 255 17.66 -12.28 -4.05
N LEU A 256 17.06 -11.27 -4.66
CA LEU A 256 16.73 -10.01 -3.97
C LEU A 256 15.75 -10.22 -2.81
N VAL A 257 14.83 -11.18 -2.92
CA VAL A 257 13.92 -11.52 -1.83
C VAL A 257 14.60 -12.40 -0.79
N LEU A 258 15.28 -13.46 -1.22
CA LEU A 258 15.74 -14.52 -0.32
C LEU A 258 17.03 -14.18 0.42
N ILE A 259 18.00 -13.49 -0.21
CA ILE A 259 19.30 -13.22 0.43
C ILE A 259 19.14 -12.40 1.72
N PRO A 260 18.35 -11.29 1.77
CA PRO A 260 18.17 -10.56 3.02
C PRO A 260 17.49 -11.40 4.11
N ILE A 261 16.54 -12.27 3.72
CA ILE A 261 15.85 -13.17 4.67
C ILE A 261 16.82 -14.21 5.22
N ILE A 262 17.63 -14.84 4.36
CA ILE A 262 18.65 -15.82 4.79
C ILE A 262 19.66 -15.17 5.71
N PHE A 263 20.10 -13.94 5.39
CA PHE A 263 21.01 -13.19 6.24
C PHE A 263 20.37 -12.85 7.59
N SER A 264 19.09 -12.45 7.60
CA SER A 264 18.34 -12.26 8.84
C SER A 264 18.25 -13.53 9.69
N LEU A 265 17.94 -14.65 9.07
CA LEU A 265 17.88 -15.94 9.77
C LEU A 265 19.23 -16.33 10.37
N TRP A 266 20.33 -16.04 9.66
CA TRP A 266 21.66 -16.25 10.19
C TRP A 266 21.91 -15.40 11.44
N ILE A 267 21.61 -14.10 11.38
CA ILE A 267 21.72 -13.18 12.55
C ILE A 267 20.84 -13.69 13.69
N TRP A 268 19.56 -13.98 13.42
CA TRP A 268 18.60 -14.48 14.41
C TRP A 268 19.11 -15.68 15.20
N ASN A 269 19.75 -16.63 14.51
CA ASN A 269 20.31 -17.84 15.13
C ASN A 269 21.66 -17.63 15.81
N THR A 270 22.32 -16.48 15.62
CA THR A 270 23.59 -16.14 16.27
C THR A 270 23.42 -15.21 17.46
N ILE A 271 22.21 -14.71 17.73
CA ILE A 271 21.93 -13.91 18.91
C ILE A 271 22.02 -14.81 20.15
N GLU A 272 22.98 -14.50 21.01
CA GLU A 272 23.06 -15.11 22.33
C GLU A 272 22.16 -14.30 23.29
N GLU A 273 21.14 -14.94 23.86
CA GLU A 273 20.39 -14.31 24.95
C GLU A 273 21.34 -14.15 26.15
N GLY A 274 21.62 -12.89 26.52
CA GLY A 274 22.46 -12.60 27.66
C GLY A 274 21.85 -13.19 28.94
N SER A 275 22.71 -13.79 29.78
CA SER A 275 22.33 -14.27 31.12
C SER A 275 22.13 -13.10 32.09
N ALA A 276 21.14 -12.24 31.81
CA ALA A 276 20.76 -11.20 32.76
C ALA A 276 19.85 -11.79 33.84
N ASP A 277 20.03 -11.32 35.06
CA ASP A 277 19.13 -11.69 36.16
C ASP A 277 17.69 -11.25 35.80
N PRO A 278 16.68 -12.12 35.96
CA PRO A 278 15.32 -11.79 35.63
C PRO A 278 14.80 -10.65 36.49
N VAL A 279 14.27 -9.61 35.85
CA VAL A 279 13.60 -8.48 36.51
C VAL A 279 12.08 -8.69 36.47
N SER A 280 11.45 -8.62 37.64
CA SER A 280 9.98 -8.67 37.72
C SER A 280 9.41 -7.34 37.24
N VAL A 281 8.58 -7.39 36.20
CA VAL A 281 7.88 -6.23 35.66
C VAL A 281 6.38 -6.43 35.84
N THR A 282 5.72 -5.46 36.47
CA THR A 282 4.25 -5.43 36.53
C THR A 282 3.73 -4.45 35.49
N VAL A 283 2.97 -4.95 34.51
CA VAL A 283 2.30 -4.13 33.51
C VAL A 283 0.87 -3.88 33.93
N VAL A 284 0.49 -2.62 34.12
CA VAL A 284 -0.88 -2.21 34.42
C VAL A 284 -1.47 -1.57 33.17
N GLN A 285 -2.48 -2.22 32.61
CA GLN A 285 -3.23 -1.68 31.48
C GLN A 285 -4.64 -1.31 31.98
N PRO A 286 -4.91 -0.04 32.26
CA PRO A 286 -6.18 0.40 32.85
C PRO A 286 -7.34 0.30 31.85
N ASN A 287 -7.05 0.16 30.57
CA ASN A 287 -8.02 0.00 29.48
C ASN A 287 -9.09 1.10 29.43
N PHE A 288 -8.67 2.35 29.73
CA PHE A 288 -9.56 3.50 29.60
C PHE A 288 -10.04 3.67 28.16
N GLU A 289 -11.34 3.86 28.02
CA GLU A 289 -11.94 4.17 26.72
C GLU A 289 -11.58 5.62 26.33
N PRO A 290 -10.90 5.84 25.15
CA PRO A 290 -10.37 7.18 24.81
C PRO A 290 -11.45 8.24 24.62
N HIS A 291 -12.66 7.87 24.18
CA HIS A 291 -13.71 8.82 23.84
C HIS A 291 -14.51 9.29 25.05
N TYR A 292 -14.69 8.45 26.06
CA TYR A 292 -15.62 8.71 27.16
C TYR A 292 -14.95 8.79 28.54
N GLU A 293 -13.77 8.18 28.69
CA GLU A 293 -13.12 8.11 29.99
C GLU A 293 -11.81 8.91 30.08
N LYS A 294 -11.09 9.06 28.96
CA LYS A 294 -9.76 9.70 28.98
C LYS A 294 -9.83 11.23 28.97
N PHE A 295 -10.82 11.81 28.32
CA PHE A 295 -10.93 13.26 28.09
C PHE A 295 -12.12 13.90 28.81
N ASP A 296 -13.08 13.14 29.30
CA ASP A 296 -14.21 13.58 30.10
C ASP A 296 -13.86 13.46 31.60
N ILE A 297 -12.84 14.20 32.02
CA ILE A 297 -12.56 14.40 33.46
C ILE A 297 -13.36 15.61 33.88
N PRO A 298 -14.31 15.49 34.86
CA PRO A 298 -15.09 16.61 35.35
C PRO A 298 -14.22 17.64 36.08
#